data_0d8d9202eb6f596c5a6df0f7cd0c5eca
#
_entry.id   0d8d9202eb6f596c5a6df0f7cd0c5eca
#
_cell.length_a   1.000
_cell.length_b   1.000
_cell.length_c   1.000
_cell.angle_alpha   90.00
_cell.angle_beta   90.00
_cell.angle_gamma   90.00
#
_symmetry.space_group_name_H-M   'P 1'
#
loop_
_entity.id
_entity.type
_entity.pdbx_description
1 polymer ?
#
loop_
_entity_poly.entity_id
_entity_poly.type
_entity_poly.pdbx_seq_one_letter_code
_entity_poly.pdbx_strand_id
1 'polypeptide(L)'
;MQQKVYALLSLILLPFASAASISVPAPPSVSATGYLLIDMDSDAVLAQKDAEQRLEPASLTKIMTAYAVFREINDGSVKLSDEVLVSEKAWKTPGSRMFIEVNKRVSVEELLKGMIIQSGNDASVALAEHVAGSEEAFANLMNEHARRLGMKNTHFVNATGLPDPERGKRVVPGQGGAGIPRDIIETEVLVYESRRENHRDNRQSHEAGE
;
A
#
# COMPACT_ATOMS: atom_id res chain seq x y z
N MET A 1 24.41 -7.48 83.25
CA MET A 1 25.12 -7.87 82.03
C MET A 1 24.17 -7.61 80.83
N GLN A 2 24.35 -6.47 80.15
CA GLN A 2 23.59 -6.13 78.95
C GLN A 2 24.46 -6.32 77.68
N GLN A 3 24.08 -7.31 76.87
CA GLN A 3 24.72 -7.47 75.54
C GLN A 3 24.07 -6.52 74.52
N LYS A 4 24.83 -5.60 74.00
CA LYS A 4 24.42 -4.74 72.88
C LYS A 4 24.62 -5.49 71.56
N VAL A 5 23.50 -5.77 70.88
CA VAL A 5 23.52 -6.34 69.54
C VAL A 5 23.60 -5.16 68.55
N TYR A 6 24.72 -5.04 67.83
CA TYR A 6 24.87 -4.11 66.73
C TYR A 6 24.36 -4.78 65.45
N ALA A 7 23.21 -4.32 64.94
CA ALA A 7 22.71 -4.69 63.64
C ALA A 7 23.47 -3.87 62.56
N LEU A 8 24.29 -4.56 61.80
CA LEU A 8 25.00 -3.97 60.63
C LEU A 8 24.04 -3.88 59.44
N LEU A 9 23.54 -2.69 59.13
CA LEU A 9 22.69 -2.44 57.98
C LEU A 9 23.60 -2.26 56.75
N SER A 10 23.83 -3.35 55.98
CA SER A 10 24.55 -3.29 54.71
C SER A 10 23.65 -2.72 53.65
N LEU A 11 23.80 -1.45 53.34
CA LEU A 11 23.17 -0.76 52.22
C LEU A 11 23.80 -1.22 50.89
N ILE A 12 23.14 -2.13 50.19
CA ILE A 12 23.57 -2.57 48.86
C ILE A 12 23.28 -1.46 47.86
N LEU A 13 24.30 -0.69 47.49
CA LEU A 13 24.27 0.21 46.33
C LEU A 13 24.27 -0.63 45.06
N LEU A 14 23.11 -0.83 44.45
CA LEU A 14 23.00 -1.35 43.10
C LEU A 14 23.46 -0.24 42.13
N PRO A 15 24.44 -0.50 41.25
CA PRO A 15 24.78 0.46 40.21
C PRO A 15 23.61 0.56 39.23
N PHE A 16 23.00 1.74 39.13
CA PHE A 16 22.11 2.07 38.02
C PHE A 16 22.96 2.05 36.74
N ALA A 17 22.85 0.98 35.97
CA ALA A 17 23.35 0.95 34.60
C ALA A 17 22.56 1.98 33.79
N SER A 18 23.12 3.15 33.56
CA SER A 18 22.61 4.09 32.58
C SER A 18 22.68 3.42 31.22
N ALA A 19 21.55 2.98 30.72
CA ALA A 19 21.44 2.58 29.32
C ALA A 19 21.82 3.83 28.48
N ALA A 20 22.97 3.75 27.80
CA ALA A 20 23.36 4.76 26.86
C ALA A 20 22.29 4.80 25.77
N SER A 21 21.48 5.85 25.72
CA SER A 21 20.55 6.07 24.64
C SER A 21 21.38 6.27 23.36
N ILE A 22 21.24 5.34 22.42
CA ILE A 22 21.81 5.51 21.09
C ILE A 22 21.10 6.72 20.48
N SER A 23 21.84 7.79 20.29
CA SER A 23 21.32 9.00 19.66
C SER A 23 21.02 8.67 18.20
N VAL A 24 19.74 8.48 17.86
CA VAL A 24 19.31 8.38 16.47
C VAL A 24 19.49 9.76 15.83
N PRO A 25 20.23 9.88 14.72
CA PRO A 25 20.36 11.14 14.01
C PRO A 25 19.01 11.72 13.63
N ALA A 26 18.86 13.04 13.67
CA ALA A 26 17.63 13.67 13.20
C ALA A 26 17.40 13.33 11.72
N PRO A 27 16.16 13.01 11.31
CA PRO A 27 15.86 12.71 9.93
C PRO A 27 16.15 13.92 9.02
N PRO A 28 16.54 13.71 7.76
CA PRO A 28 16.73 14.79 6.81
C PRO A 28 15.43 15.58 6.62
N SER A 29 15.53 16.88 6.40
CA SER A 29 14.36 17.70 6.10
C SER A 29 13.82 17.33 4.70
N VAL A 30 12.55 16.97 4.62
CA VAL A 30 11.85 16.69 3.36
C VAL A 30 10.69 17.66 3.18
N SER A 31 10.40 18.05 1.93
CA SER A 31 9.32 18.99 1.60
C SER A 31 7.93 18.35 1.63
N ALA A 32 7.76 17.21 2.32
CA ALA A 32 6.48 16.54 2.46
C ALA A 32 5.59 17.26 3.49
N THR A 33 4.28 17.29 3.22
CA THR A 33 3.28 17.79 4.18
C THR A 33 3.21 16.87 5.39
N GLY A 34 3.21 15.54 5.15
CA GLY A 34 3.27 14.53 6.20
C GLY A 34 4.11 13.34 5.72
N TYR A 35 4.75 12.65 6.66
CA TYR A 35 5.46 11.40 6.38
C TYR A 35 5.52 10.52 7.63
N LEU A 36 5.68 9.23 7.40
CA LEU A 36 5.92 8.21 8.39
C LEU A 36 6.96 7.23 7.84
N LEU A 37 8.03 7.02 8.57
CA LEU A 37 9.05 6.01 8.30
C LEU A 37 9.09 5.04 9.46
N ILE A 38 8.88 3.77 9.18
CA ILE A 38 8.90 2.69 10.18
C ILE A 38 9.93 1.63 9.78
N ASP A 39 10.50 1.01 10.77
CA ASP A 39 11.27 -0.21 10.59
C ASP A 39 10.32 -1.41 10.47
N MET A 40 10.44 -2.18 9.39
CA MET A 40 9.51 -3.25 9.06
C MET A 40 9.60 -4.46 9.99
N ASP A 41 10.73 -4.67 10.64
CA ASP A 41 10.93 -5.84 11.50
C ASP A 41 10.51 -5.58 12.93
N SER A 42 10.72 -4.36 13.41
CA SER A 42 10.44 -3.97 14.80
C SER A 42 9.20 -3.12 14.98
N ASP A 43 8.55 -2.67 13.89
CA ASP A 43 7.48 -1.68 13.87
C ASP A 43 7.87 -0.33 14.52
N ALA A 44 9.17 -0.10 14.72
CA ALA A 44 9.66 1.12 15.34
C ALA A 44 9.51 2.31 14.40
N VAL A 45 8.92 3.39 14.91
CA VAL A 45 8.85 4.65 14.16
C VAL A 45 10.23 5.30 14.16
N LEU A 46 10.86 5.39 12.98
CA LEU A 46 12.18 5.98 12.78
C LEU A 46 12.10 7.49 12.56
N ALA A 47 11.06 7.94 11.84
CA ALA A 47 10.81 9.36 11.61
C ALA A 47 9.34 9.60 11.27
N GLN A 48 8.79 10.74 11.70
CA GLN A 48 7.43 11.12 11.35
C GLN A 48 7.26 12.64 11.36
N LYS A 49 6.31 13.09 10.57
CA LYS A 49 5.80 14.46 10.56
C LYS A 49 4.32 14.42 10.20
N ASP A 50 3.48 15.07 11.00
CA ASP A 50 2.03 15.18 10.74
C ASP A 50 1.39 13.83 10.30
N ALA A 51 1.84 12.73 10.89
CA ALA A 51 1.47 11.37 10.49
C ALA A 51 -0.04 11.10 10.64
N GLU A 52 -0.73 11.82 11.53
CA GLU A 52 -2.16 11.76 11.76
C GLU A 52 -2.97 12.71 10.87
N GLN A 53 -2.30 13.54 10.06
CA GLN A 53 -2.99 14.48 9.20
C GLN A 53 -3.76 13.75 8.10
N ARG A 54 -4.97 14.20 7.83
CA ARG A 54 -5.75 13.71 6.69
C ARG A 54 -5.18 14.28 5.40
N LEU A 55 -4.73 13.39 4.52
CA LEU A 55 -4.20 13.71 3.20
C LEU A 55 -4.99 12.92 2.14
N GLU A 56 -5.15 13.49 0.96
CA GLU A 56 -5.70 12.75 -0.19
C GLU A 56 -4.60 11.84 -0.75
N PRO A 57 -4.81 10.51 -0.81
CA PRO A 57 -3.76 9.58 -1.23
C PRO A 57 -3.52 9.64 -2.74
N ALA A 58 -4.43 10.25 -3.50
CA ALA A 58 -4.37 10.25 -4.96
C ALA A 58 -4.10 8.83 -5.50
N SER A 59 -3.13 8.65 -6.39
CA SER A 59 -2.82 7.34 -6.98
C SER A 59 -2.28 6.29 -6.00
N LEU A 60 -1.92 6.65 -4.77
CA LEU A 60 -1.61 5.64 -3.74
C LEU A 60 -2.83 4.74 -3.44
N THR A 61 -4.04 5.19 -3.75
CA THR A 61 -5.26 4.37 -3.73
C THR A 61 -5.09 3.07 -4.52
N LYS A 62 -4.32 3.08 -5.60
CA LYS A 62 -4.11 1.92 -6.47
C LYS A 62 -3.33 0.78 -5.81
N ILE A 63 -2.65 1.05 -4.70
CA ILE A 63 -2.06 0.00 -3.86
C ILE A 63 -3.18 -0.90 -3.33
N MET A 64 -4.25 -0.32 -2.79
CA MET A 64 -5.41 -1.10 -2.33
C MET A 64 -6.17 -1.73 -3.50
N THR A 65 -6.25 -1.06 -4.65
CA THR A 65 -6.84 -1.64 -5.85
C THR A 65 -6.08 -2.89 -6.30
N ALA A 66 -4.75 -2.82 -6.37
CA ALA A 66 -3.91 -3.96 -6.68
C ALA A 66 -4.09 -5.08 -5.64
N TYR A 67 -4.05 -4.75 -4.36
CA TYR A 67 -4.24 -5.71 -3.28
C TYR A 67 -5.59 -6.46 -3.42
N ALA A 68 -6.69 -5.75 -3.65
CA ALA A 68 -8.00 -6.36 -3.82
C ALA A 68 -8.03 -7.31 -5.02
N VAL A 69 -7.47 -6.89 -6.17
CA VAL A 69 -7.39 -7.76 -7.37
C VAL A 69 -6.53 -9.00 -7.10
N PHE A 70 -5.37 -8.86 -6.44
CA PHE A 70 -4.51 -9.99 -6.10
C PHE A 70 -5.16 -10.96 -5.12
N ARG A 71 -5.98 -10.46 -4.19
CA ARG A 71 -6.77 -11.34 -3.30
C ARG A 71 -7.72 -12.20 -4.10
N GLU A 72 -8.45 -11.64 -5.05
CA GLU A 72 -9.37 -12.38 -5.92
C GLU A 72 -8.63 -13.38 -6.83
N ILE A 73 -7.41 -13.03 -7.27
CA ILE A 73 -6.55 -13.96 -8.03
C ILE A 73 -6.11 -15.12 -7.13
N ASN A 74 -5.68 -14.83 -5.91
CA ASN A 74 -5.24 -15.86 -4.97
C ASN A 74 -6.38 -16.80 -4.56
N ASP A 75 -7.59 -16.26 -4.42
CA ASP A 75 -8.79 -17.03 -4.09
C ASP A 75 -9.36 -17.78 -5.31
N GLY A 76 -8.78 -17.59 -6.50
CA GLY A 76 -9.14 -18.28 -7.74
C GLY A 76 -10.38 -17.73 -8.44
N SER A 77 -10.96 -16.64 -7.96
CA SER A 77 -12.13 -15.97 -8.53
C SER A 77 -11.79 -15.22 -9.83
N VAL A 78 -10.54 -14.76 -9.96
CA VAL A 78 -10.00 -14.04 -11.12
C VAL A 78 -8.70 -14.72 -11.55
N LYS A 79 -8.43 -14.74 -12.86
CA LYS A 79 -7.17 -15.24 -13.42
C LYS A 79 -6.45 -14.14 -14.18
N LEU A 80 -5.14 -14.18 -14.18
CA LEU A 80 -4.32 -13.24 -14.97
C LEU A 80 -4.65 -13.27 -16.46
N SER A 81 -5.08 -14.43 -16.97
CA SER A 81 -5.47 -14.64 -18.37
C SER A 81 -6.91 -14.25 -18.69
N ASP A 82 -7.73 -13.82 -17.72
CA ASP A 82 -9.10 -13.43 -18.00
C ASP A 82 -9.14 -12.19 -18.89
N GLU A 83 -10.01 -12.24 -19.89
CA GLU A 83 -10.19 -11.18 -20.87
C GLU A 83 -11.26 -10.19 -20.42
N VAL A 84 -10.85 -9.01 -20.03
CA VAL A 84 -11.70 -7.93 -19.54
C VAL A 84 -12.22 -7.10 -20.72
N LEU A 85 -13.55 -7.01 -20.85
CA LEU A 85 -14.17 -6.08 -21.81
C LEU A 85 -14.07 -4.65 -21.30
N VAL A 86 -13.42 -3.78 -22.06
CA VAL A 86 -13.24 -2.37 -21.69
C VAL A 86 -14.56 -1.62 -21.85
N SER A 87 -15.08 -1.11 -20.74
CA SER A 87 -16.29 -0.27 -20.72
C SER A 87 -16.03 1.15 -21.22
N GLU A 88 -17.10 1.83 -21.59
CA GLU A 88 -17.01 3.26 -21.94
C GLU A 88 -16.58 4.12 -20.73
N LYS A 89 -16.95 3.74 -19.49
CA LYS A 89 -16.52 4.40 -18.27
C LYS A 89 -15.03 4.27 -18.08
N ALA A 90 -14.48 3.05 -18.17
CA ALA A 90 -13.05 2.83 -18.06
C ALA A 90 -12.27 3.61 -19.13
N TRP A 91 -12.69 3.51 -20.39
CA TRP A 91 -12.07 4.23 -21.50
C TRP A 91 -12.09 5.75 -21.32
N LYS A 92 -13.18 6.35 -20.80
CA LYS A 92 -13.32 7.80 -20.60
C LYS A 92 -12.62 8.31 -19.33
N THR A 93 -12.15 7.43 -18.45
CA THR A 93 -11.56 7.83 -17.17
C THR A 93 -10.35 8.74 -17.40
N PRO A 94 -10.36 9.96 -16.82
CA PRO A 94 -9.31 10.95 -17.09
C PRO A 94 -8.02 10.68 -16.31
N GLY A 95 -7.00 11.49 -16.60
CA GLY A 95 -5.71 11.46 -15.91
C GLY A 95 -4.73 10.48 -16.56
N SER A 96 -3.90 9.82 -15.77
CA SER A 96 -2.94 8.83 -16.27
C SER A 96 -3.65 7.61 -16.83
N ARG A 97 -3.24 7.13 -18.01
CA ARG A 97 -3.91 6.01 -18.70
C ARG A 97 -2.89 5.11 -19.40
N MET A 98 -3.24 3.84 -19.57
CA MET A 98 -2.55 2.94 -20.48
C MET A 98 -3.15 2.96 -21.91
N PHE A 99 -4.22 3.75 -22.12
CA PHE A 99 -4.90 3.97 -23.41
C PHE A 99 -5.60 2.72 -23.95
N ILE A 100 -6.33 2.01 -23.10
CA ILE A 100 -7.21 0.93 -23.55
C ILE A 100 -8.37 1.49 -24.38
N GLU A 101 -8.82 0.70 -25.35
CA GLU A 101 -9.89 1.09 -26.28
C GLU A 101 -11.23 0.49 -25.85
N VAL A 102 -12.31 1.29 -25.94
CA VAL A 102 -13.67 0.83 -25.64
C VAL A 102 -14.06 -0.38 -26.51
N ASN A 103 -14.78 -1.33 -25.91
CA ASN A 103 -15.20 -2.59 -26.53
C ASN A 103 -14.08 -3.53 -26.99
N LYS A 104 -12.84 -3.25 -26.63
CA LYS A 104 -11.73 -4.19 -26.78
C LYS A 104 -11.61 -5.06 -25.53
N ARG A 105 -10.92 -6.18 -25.69
CA ARG A 105 -10.58 -7.05 -24.56
C ARG A 105 -9.10 -6.91 -24.25
N VAL A 106 -8.81 -6.85 -22.95
CA VAL A 106 -7.46 -6.73 -22.42
C VAL A 106 -7.33 -7.69 -21.27
N SER A 107 -6.24 -8.43 -21.17
CA SER A 107 -6.05 -9.38 -20.08
C SER A 107 -5.90 -8.67 -18.72
N VAL A 108 -6.31 -9.35 -17.65
CA VAL A 108 -6.10 -8.88 -16.27
C VAL A 108 -4.63 -8.58 -16.03
N GLU A 109 -3.73 -9.41 -16.55
CA GLU A 109 -2.27 -9.20 -16.43
C GLU A 109 -1.82 -7.87 -17.05
N GLU A 110 -2.27 -7.56 -18.27
CA GLU A 110 -1.92 -6.31 -18.95
C GLU A 110 -2.52 -5.10 -18.22
N LEU A 111 -3.77 -5.20 -17.75
CA LEU A 111 -4.41 -4.14 -16.97
C LEU A 111 -3.66 -3.90 -15.65
N LEU A 112 -3.26 -4.94 -14.92
CA LEU A 112 -2.43 -4.81 -13.71
C LEU A 112 -1.10 -4.11 -14.03
N LYS A 113 -0.40 -4.53 -15.08
CA LYS A 113 0.84 -3.89 -15.53
C LYS A 113 0.61 -2.41 -15.89
N GLY A 114 -0.44 -2.09 -16.62
CA GLY A 114 -0.79 -0.71 -16.97
C GLY A 114 -1.14 0.15 -15.76
N MET A 115 -1.89 -0.40 -14.82
CA MET A 115 -2.21 0.28 -13.56
C MET A 115 -0.97 0.53 -12.70
N ILE A 116 -0.13 -0.47 -12.51
CA ILE A 116 1.00 -0.39 -11.60
C ILE A 116 2.16 0.43 -12.20
N ILE A 117 2.47 0.25 -13.51
CA ILE A 117 3.62 0.90 -14.15
C ILE A 117 3.32 2.35 -14.52
N GLN A 118 2.15 2.57 -15.16
CA GLN A 118 1.78 3.88 -15.71
C GLN A 118 0.76 4.60 -14.82
N SER A 119 0.37 3.99 -13.70
CA SER A 119 -0.71 4.50 -12.86
C SER A 119 -2.03 4.68 -13.64
N GLY A 120 -2.34 3.75 -14.58
CA GLY A 120 -3.48 3.84 -15.48
C GLY A 120 -4.82 3.86 -14.73
N ASN A 121 -5.56 4.96 -14.84
CA ASN A 121 -6.88 5.09 -14.26
C ASN A 121 -7.91 4.26 -15.02
N ASP A 122 -7.80 4.22 -16.35
CA ASP A 122 -8.61 3.39 -17.24
C ASP A 122 -8.47 1.90 -16.88
N ALA A 123 -7.25 1.43 -16.69
CA ALA A 123 -6.97 0.06 -16.24
C ALA A 123 -7.54 -0.22 -14.85
N SER A 124 -7.44 0.74 -13.92
CA SER A 124 -7.97 0.61 -12.56
C SER A 124 -9.49 0.42 -12.55
N VAL A 125 -10.20 1.21 -13.36
CA VAL A 125 -11.66 1.11 -13.49
C VAL A 125 -12.04 -0.21 -14.18
N ALA A 126 -11.36 -0.60 -15.25
CA ALA A 126 -11.63 -1.86 -15.95
C ALA A 126 -11.45 -3.07 -15.03
N LEU A 127 -10.37 -3.10 -14.22
CA LEU A 127 -10.16 -4.14 -13.21
C LEU A 127 -11.26 -4.15 -12.15
N ALA A 128 -11.63 -2.98 -11.65
CA ALA A 128 -12.69 -2.85 -10.64
C ALA A 128 -14.04 -3.39 -11.14
N GLU A 129 -14.41 -3.04 -12.37
CA GLU A 129 -15.63 -3.52 -13.01
C GLU A 129 -15.59 -5.03 -13.26
N HIS A 130 -14.44 -5.58 -13.65
CA HIS A 130 -14.27 -7.01 -13.86
C HIS A 130 -14.43 -7.80 -12.57
N VAL A 131 -13.77 -7.36 -11.50
CA VAL A 131 -13.76 -8.05 -10.20
C VAL A 131 -15.11 -8.00 -9.49
N ALA A 132 -15.75 -6.83 -9.46
CA ALA A 132 -16.92 -6.60 -8.63
C ALA A 132 -18.19 -6.22 -9.41
N GLY A 133 -18.12 -6.21 -10.74
CA GLY A 133 -19.24 -5.83 -11.61
C GLY A 133 -19.45 -4.32 -11.73
N SER A 134 -18.93 -3.52 -10.80
CA SER A 134 -18.93 -2.05 -10.87
C SER A 134 -17.83 -1.47 -9.99
N GLU A 135 -17.35 -0.26 -10.31
CA GLU A 135 -16.37 0.44 -9.48
C GLU A 135 -16.91 0.75 -8.08
N GLU A 136 -18.23 0.98 -7.93
CA GLU A 136 -18.84 1.21 -6.62
C GLU A 136 -18.81 -0.06 -5.74
N ALA A 137 -19.16 -1.22 -6.31
CA ALA A 137 -19.08 -2.50 -5.61
C ALA A 137 -17.61 -2.82 -5.25
N PHE A 138 -16.68 -2.49 -6.15
CA PHE A 138 -15.26 -2.66 -5.89
C PHE A 138 -14.75 -1.75 -4.78
N ALA A 139 -15.18 -0.49 -4.71
CA ALA A 139 -14.86 0.40 -3.59
C ALA A 139 -15.37 -0.15 -2.25
N ASN A 140 -16.53 -0.81 -2.23
CA ASN A 140 -17.01 -1.50 -1.03
C ASN A 140 -16.10 -2.68 -0.64
N LEU A 141 -15.62 -3.45 -1.62
CA LEU A 141 -14.63 -4.52 -1.41
C LEU A 141 -13.31 -3.95 -0.85
N MET A 142 -12.79 -2.86 -1.43
CA MET A 142 -11.61 -2.16 -0.90
C MET A 142 -11.79 -1.74 0.57
N ASN A 143 -12.96 -1.21 0.92
CA ASN A 143 -13.27 -0.82 2.29
C ASN A 143 -13.40 -2.01 3.24
N GLU A 144 -13.84 -3.16 2.75
CA GLU A 144 -13.84 -4.39 3.53
C GLU A 144 -12.41 -4.87 3.82
N HIS A 145 -11.54 -4.86 2.81
CA HIS A 145 -10.12 -5.15 2.99
C HIS A 145 -9.46 -4.15 3.95
N ALA A 146 -9.72 -2.86 3.80
CA ALA A 146 -9.19 -1.85 4.71
C ALA A 146 -9.56 -2.13 6.18
N ARG A 147 -10.82 -2.52 6.43
CA ARG A 147 -11.25 -2.91 7.80
C ARG A 147 -10.53 -4.15 8.31
N ARG A 148 -10.34 -5.18 7.47
CA ARG A 148 -9.62 -6.41 7.83
C ARG A 148 -8.14 -6.13 8.14
N LEU A 149 -7.54 -5.19 7.42
CA LEU A 149 -6.16 -4.73 7.60
C LEU A 149 -5.99 -3.72 8.76
N GLY A 150 -7.06 -3.40 9.48
CA GLY A 150 -7.00 -2.47 10.62
C GLY A 150 -6.89 -0.99 10.24
N MET A 151 -7.14 -0.62 8.99
CA MET A 151 -7.09 0.76 8.48
C MET A 151 -8.35 1.55 8.90
N LYS A 152 -8.49 1.80 10.20
CA LYS A 152 -9.73 2.31 10.84
C LYS A 152 -10.19 3.68 10.33
N ASN A 153 -9.28 4.47 9.80
CA ASN A 153 -9.53 5.85 9.37
C ASN A 153 -9.40 6.03 7.86
N THR A 154 -9.47 4.92 7.12
CA THR A 154 -9.40 4.89 5.65
C THR A 154 -10.77 4.59 5.07
N HIS A 155 -11.12 5.31 3.99
CA HIS A 155 -12.34 5.05 3.24
C HIS A 155 -12.11 5.30 1.74
N PHE A 156 -12.31 4.28 0.94
CA PHE A 156 -12.18 4.33 -0.52
C PHE A 156 -13.55 4.58 -1.16
N VAL A 157 -13.59 5.45 -2.17
CA VAL A 157 -14.81 5.76 -2.95
C VAL A 157 -14.71 5.36 -4.42
N ASN A 158 -13.50 5.09 -4.90
CA ASN A 158 -13.21 4.62 -6.25
C ASN A 158 -11.89 3.83 -6.29
N ALA A 159 -11.58 3.25 -7.45
CA ALA A 159 -10.38 2.45 -7.67
C ALA A 159 -9.13 3.26 -8.07
N THR A 160 -9.25 4.56 -8.29
CA THR A 160 -8.21 5.38 -8.92
C THR A 160 -7.55 6.38 -7.98
N GLY A 161 -8.29 6.83 -6.95
CA GLY A 161 -7.92 7.95 -6.11
C GLY A 161 -8.18 9.32 -6.74
N LEU A 162 -8.88 9.38 -7.86
CA LEU A 162 -9.38 10.64 -8.41
C LEU A 162 -10.43 11.25 -7.49
N PRO A 163 -10.50 12.59 -7.40
CA PRO A 163 -11.58 13.26 -6.69
C PRO A 163 -12.94 12.84 -7.23
N ASP A 164 -13.89 12.52 -6.36
CA ASP A 164 -15.28 12.26 -6.73
C ASP A 164 -16.07 13.57 -6.61
N PRO A 165 -16.50 14.17 -7.73
CA PRO A 165 -17.21 15.44 -7.74
C PRO A 165 -18.61 15.35 -7.08
N GLU A 166 -19.25 14.17 -7.09
CA GLU A 166 -20.60 13.98 -6.54
C GLU A 166 -20.61 13.71 -5.03
N ARG A 167 -19.58 13.04 -4.53
CA ARG A 167 -19.50 12.62 -3.13
C ARG A 167 -18.67 13.56 -2.25
N GLY A 168 -18.17 14.66 -2.83
CA GLY A 168 -17.25 15.56 -2.15
C GLY A 168 -15.93 14.84 -1.78
N LYS A 169 -14.93 15.59 -1.38
CA LYS A 169 -13.54 15.13 -1.08
C LYS A 169 -13.46 14.10 0.07
N ARG A 170 -14.05 12.92 -0.09
CA ARG A 170 -14.10 11.87 0.93
C ARG A 170 -13.22 10.66 0.61
N VAL A 171 -12.11 10.86 -0.07
CA VAL A 171 -11.04 9.89 0.10
C VAL A 171 -10.38 10.25 1.42
N VAL A 172 -10.61 9.46 2.44
CA VAL A 172 -9.96 9.64 3.74
C VAL A 172 -8.71 8.77 3.71
N PRO A 173 -7.52 9.34 3.65
CA PRO A 173 -6.28 8.58 3.81
C PRO A 173 -6.28 7.87 5.15
N GLY A 174 -5.61 6.73 5.20
CA GLY A 174 -5.36 6.10 6.48
C GLY A 174 -4.71 7.10 7.43
N GLN A 175 -5.23 7.21 8.64
CA GLN A 175 -4.50 7.90 9.68
C GLN A 175 -3.22 7.15 9.95
N GLY A 176 -2.14 7.89 10.04
CA GLY A 176 -0.84 7.41 10.33
C GLY A 176 -0.80 6.47 11.54
N GLY A 177 0.18 5.64 11.57
CA GLY A 177 0.41 4.66 12.61
C GLY A 177 0.20 3.21 12.16
N ALA A 178 -0.76 2.92 11.32
CA ALA A 178 -0.74 1.68 10.57
C ALA A 178 -0.12 1.99 9.20
N GLY A 179 1.15 1.79 9.05
CA GLY A 179 1.83 1.79 7.75
C GLY A 179 1.07 0.93 6.75
N ILE A 180 1.40 1.05 5.49
CA ILE A 180 0.88 0.11 4.48
C ILE A 180 1.08 -1.29 5.05
N PRO A 181 0.00 -2.09 5.24
CA PRO A 181 0.12 -3.40 5.88
C PRO A 181 1.17 -4.25 5.18
N ARG A 182 1.88 -5.08 5.93
CA ARG A 182 2.95 -5.96 5.40
C ARG A 182 2.51 -6.71 4.16
N ASP A 183 1.31 -7.24 4.19
CA ASP A 183 0.70 -8.02 3.12
C ASP A 183 0.57 -7.22 1.81
N ILE A 184 0.35 -5.89 1.89
CA ILE A 184 0.32 -5.01 0.71
C ILE A 184 1.75 -4.79 0.18
N ILE A 185 2.73 -4.61 1.07
CA ILE A 185 4.13 -4.40 0.68
C ILE A 185 4.70 -5.67 0.07
N GLU A 186 4.45 -6.83 0.67
CA GLU A 186 4.86 -8.12 0.11
C GLU A 186 4.25 -8.36 -1.27
N THR A 187 3.01 -7.94 -1.49
CA THR A 187 2.34 -8.01 -2.80
C THR A 187 3.03 -7.10 -3.83
N GLU A 188 3.42 -5.88 -3.47
CA GLU A 188 4.18 -4.99 -4.38
C GLU A 188 5.60 -5.51 -4.67
N VAL A 189 6.27 -6.10 -3.69
CA VAL A 189 7.60 -6.71 -3.88
C VAL A 189 7.52 -7.88 -4.85
N LEU A 190 6.53 -8.76 -4.74
CA LEU A 190 6.31 -9.85 -5.69
C LEU A 190 6.06 -9.36 -7.11
N VAL A 191 5.30 -8.28 -7.28
CA VAL A 191 5.08 -7.64 -8.60
C VAL A 191 6.36 -7.02 -9.13
N TYR A 192 7.18 -6.40 -8.28
CA TYR A 192 8.45 -5.83 -8.67
C TYR A 192 9.46 -6.91 -9.06
N GLU A 193 9.54 -8.02 -8.36
CA GLU A 193 10.44 -9.14 -8.66
C GLU A 193 10.02 -9.87 -9.94
N SER A 194 8.75 -10.12 -10.15
CA SER A 194 8.25 -10.71 -11.41
C SER A 194 8.55 -9.82 -12.62
N ARG A 195 8.66 -8.49 -12.45
CA ARG A 195 9.11 -7.56 -13.49
C ARG A 195 10.59 -7.69 -13.80
N ARG A 196 11.42 -7.88 -12.78
CA ARG A 196 12.88 -8.07 -13.00
C ARG A 196 13.16 -9.35 -13.78
N GLU A 197 12.41 -10.40 -13.53
CA GLU A 197 12.54 -11.66 -14.25
C GLU A 197 12.08 -11.53 -15.71
N ASN A 198 10.90 -10.96 -15.96
CA ASN A 198 10.41 -10.70 -17.32
C ASN A 198 11.33 -9.75 -18.14
N HIS A 199 11.97 -8.77 -17.47
CA HIS A 199 12.94 -7.88 -18.15
C HIS A 199 14.28 -8.56 -18.43
N ARG A 200 14.68 -9.57 -17.65
CA ARG A 200 15.87 -10.38 -17.91
C ARG A 200 15.62 -11.35 -19.06
N ASP A 201 14.48 -12.01 -19.08
CA ASP A 201 14.12 -12.94 -20.15
C ASP A 201 13.98 -12.25 -21.51
N ASN A 202 13.40 -11.04 -21.55
CA ASN A 202 13.31 -10.23 -22.78
C ASN A 202 14.67 -9.73 -23.28
N ARG A 203 15.64 -9.45 -22.40
CA ARG A 203 17.00 -9.11 -22.83
C ARG A 203 17.74 -10.32 -23.38
N GLN A 204 17.62 -11.47 -22.72
CA GLN A 204 18.28 -12.69 -23.16
C GLN A 204 17.73 -13.21 -24.50
N SER A 205 16.44 -13.03 -24.77
CA SER A 205 15.83 -13.39 -26.04
C SER A 205 16.22 -12.44 -27.18
N HIS A 206 16.55 -11.16 -26.90
CA HIS A 206 17.07 -10.22 -27.90
C HIS A 206 18.56 -10.45 -28.22
N GLU A 207 19.36 -10.84 -27.21
CA GLU A 207 20.80 -11.13 -27.41
C GLU A 207 21.05 -12.52 -28.02
N ALA A 208 20.09 -13.44 -27.97
CA ALA A 208 20.20 -14.77 -28.60
C ALA A 208 19.69 -14.81 -30.06
N GLY A 209 19.18 -13.71 -30.58
CA GLY A 209 18.65 -13.57 -31.94
C GLY A 209 19.55 -12.80 -32.93
N GLU A 210 20.74 -12.37 -32.52
CA GLU A 210 21.82 -11.85 -33.36
C GLU A 210 22.93 -12.93 -33.51
#